data_e93ddee7129aa30c0417572d8038a098
#
_entry.id   e93ddee7129aa30c0417572d8038a098
#
_cell.length_a   1.000
_cell.length_b   1.000
_cell.length_c   1.000
_cell.angle_alpha   90.00
_cell.angle_beta   90.00
_cell.angle_gamma   90.00
#
_symmetry.space_group_name_H-M   'P 1'
#
loop_
_entity.id
_entity.type
_entity.pdbx_description
1 polymer ?
#
loop_
_entity_poly.entity_id
_entity_poly.type
_entity_poly.pdbx_seq_one_letter_code
_entity_poly.pdbx_strand_id
1 'polypeptide(L)'
;MHYKSHLVSRRRFLMDTVAATATTASLPLGQALAVKGEWINLFDGKTLEGWHRNPQRIGHGTGGKWYVEDGAIVGEQDPPGSGNGGILLSDRKFGDFEVKIDMNHDWGPCSGFFLRANDKGQCFQVMVDFHDAGNVGHIYGEGTGGFNSRAFDINGQVKDGKLVAITGDNIRKPEEHGCVYTCTPEEWIKAWRIAKWNTLMVRCIGKYPHITSWLNGQKICEFDGATFKHPNYDREKVRSTLGEKGSIAVQVHGGGGWPKGAKVRWRNILVREL
;
A
#
# COMPACT_ATOMS: atom_id res chain seq x y z
N MET A 1 -9.46 -80.05 -42.25
CA MET A 1 -9.89 -78.83 -41.46
C MET A 1 -8.84 -77.75 -41.65
N HIS A 2 -9.20 -76.76 -42.48
CA HIS A 2 -8.30 -75.67 -42.85
C HIS A 2 -8.60 -74.46 -41.99
N TYR A 3 -7.58 -73.93 -41.31
CA TYR A 3 -7.67 -72.66 -40.63
C TYR A 3 -6.86 -71.61 -41.44
N LYS A 4 -7.59 -70.61 -41.98
CA LYS A 4 -6.96 -69.45 -42.68
C LYS A 4 -6.56 -68.38 -41.67
N SER A 5 -5.30 -68.00 -41.66
CA SER A 5 -4.73 -66.87 -40.94
C SER A 5 -4.95 -65.59 -41.73
N HIS A 6 -5.60 -64.61 -41.14
CA HIS A 6 -5.70 -63.22 -41.68
C HIS A 6 -4.52 -62.36 -41.18
N LEU A 7 -3.71 -61.89 -42.14
CA LEU A 7 -2.70 -60.89 -41.96
C LEU A 7 -3.34 -59.51 -41.79
N VAL A 8 -3.10 -58.84 -40.66
CA VAL A 8 -3.50 -57.45 -40.43
C VAL A 8 -2.30 -56.57 -40.73
N SER A 9 -2.46 -55.67 -41.71
CA SER A 9 -1.52 -54.68 -42.16
C SER A 9 -1.33 -53.59 -41.11
N ARG A 10 -0.07 -53.37 -40.67
CA ARG A 10 0.33 -52.24 -39.81
C ARG A 10 0.52 -50.99 -40.67
N ARG A 11 -0.45 -50.05 -40.63
CA ARG A 11 -0.24 -48.69 -41.10
C ARG A 11 0.59 -47.93 -40.07
N ARG A 12 1.78 -47.45 -40.43
CA ARG A 12 2.58 -46.50 -39.70
C ARG A 12 1.92 -45.14 -39.80
N PHE A 13 1.52 -44.55 -38.65
CA PHE A 13 1.21 -43.14 -38.51
C PHE A 13 2.52 -42.39 -38.25
N LEU A 14 2.90 -41.56 -39.21
CA LEU A 14 3.93 -40.52 -39.01
C LEU A 14 3.24 -39.37 -38.24
N MET A 15 3.64 -39.14 -37.00
CA MET A 15 3.30 -37.90 -36.28
C MET A 15 4.35 -36.85 -36.62
N ASP A 16 3.94 -35.86 -37.42
CA ASP A 16 4.71 -34.63 -37.59
C ASP A 16 4.61 -33.80 -36.30
N THR A 17 5.69 -33.76 -35.54
CA THR A 17 5.83 -32.89 -34.37
C THR A 17 6.18 -31.49 -34.88
N VAL A 18 5.20 -30.61 -34.96
CA VAL A 18 5.44 -29.17 -35.14
C VAL A 18 5.89 -28.62 -33.79
N ALA A 19 7.18 -28.35 -33.65
CA ALA A 19 7.72 -27.62 -32.52
C ALA A 19 7.32 -26.15 -32.65
N ALA A 20 6.29 -25.74 -31.91
CA ALA A 20 5.97 -24.34 -31.74
C ALA A 20 6.96 -23.72 -30.75
N THR A 21 7.95 -22.99 -31.26
CA THR A 21 8.80 -22.11 -30.46
C THR A 21 7.96 -20.95 -29.95
N ALA A 22 7.48 -21.05 -28.70
CA ALA A 22 6.89 -19.92 -27.99
C ALA A 22 8.00 -18.93 -27.61
N THR A 23 8.17 -17.88 -28.36
CA THR A 23 8.93 -16.69 -27.96
C THR A 23 8.14 -16.00 -26.86
N THR A 24 8.53 -16.20 -25.60
CA THR A 24 8.04 -15.42 -24.46
C THR A 24 8.65 -14.03 -24.55
N ALA A 25 7.96 -13.10 -25.20
CA ALA A 25 8.25 -11.68 -25.04
C ALA A 25 7.95 -11.30 -23.60
N SER A 26 8.98 -11.00 -22.81
CA SER A 26 8.83 -10.40 -21.47
C SER A 26 8.26 -8.99 -21.65
N LEU A 27 6.97 -8.82 -21.39
CA LEU A 27 6.36 -7.50 -21.30
C LEU A 27 6.93 -6.79 -20.05
N PRO A 28 7.22 -5.47 -20.12
CA PRO A 28 7.64 -4.72 -18.94
C PRO A 28 6.57 -4.80 -17.84
N LEU A 29 6.99 -4.88 -16.58
CA LEU A 29 6.13 -5.13 -15.40
C LEU A 29 4.86 -4.26 -15.31
N GLY A 30 4.82 -3.13 -15.99
CA GLY A 30 3.69 -2.19 -15.99
C GLY A 30 2.59 -2.46 -17.02
N GLN A 31 2.75 -3.41 -17.95
CA GLN A 31 1.85 -3.57 -19.12
C GLN A 31 1.11 -4.91 -19.21
N ALA A 32 1.33 -5.85 -18.31
CA ALA A 32 0.54 -7.06 -18.31
C ALA A 32 -0.95 -6.71 -18.09
N LEU A 33 -1.82 -7.05 -19.05
CA LEU A 33 -3.28 -6.96 -18.86
C LEU A 33 -3.65 -7.85 -17.69
N ALA A 34 -4.00 -7.24 -16.56
CA ALA A 34 -4.41 -8.00 -15.39
C ALA A 34 -5.74 -8.69 -15.66
N VAL A 35 -5.77 -9.98 -15.45
CA VAL A 35 -7.03 -10.70 -15.34
C VAL A 35 -7.68 -10.25 -14.04
N LYS A 36 -8.96 -9.84 -14.12
CA LYS A 36 -9.71 -9.36 -12.95
C LYS A 36 -9.67 -10.43 -11.85
N GLY A 37 -9.24 -10.04 -10.64
CA GLY A 37 -9.12 -10.95 -9.51
C GLY A 37 -7.75 -11.59 -9.30
N GLU A 38 -6.79 -11.47 -10.22
CA GLU A 38 -5.41 -11.94 -10.01
C GLU A 38 -4.56 -10.90 -9.28
N TRP A 39 -3.62 -11.39 -8.46
CA TRP A 39 -2.65 -10.54 -7.77
C TRP A 39 -1.53 -10.12 -8.71
N ILE A 40 -1.33 -8.81 -8.84
CA ILE A 40 -0.30 -8.18 -9.63
C ILE A 40 0.80 -7.71 -8.70
N ASN A 41 2.05 -8.06 -9.00
CA ASN A 41 3.19 -7.54 -8.27
C ASN A 41 3.56 -6.15 -8.83
N LEU A 42 3.51 -5.11 -8.00
CA LEU A 42 3.86 -3.74 -8.38
C LEU A 42 5.34 -3.41 -8.13
N PHE A 43 6.09 -4.26 -7.45
CA PHE A 43 7.49 -4.02 -7.12
C PHE A 43 8.29 -5.31 -7.27
N ASP A 44 9.27 -5.31 -8.16
CA ASP A 44 10.09 -6.47 -8.51
C ASP A 44 11.15 -6.84 -7.46
N GLY A 45 11.32 -6.02 -6.41
CA GLY A 45 12.36 -6.17 -5.39
C GLY A 45 13.75 -5.71 -5.81
N LYS A 46 13.91 -5.13 -7.02
CA LYS A 46 15.21 -4.78 -7.61
C LYS A 46 15.30 -3.37 -8.12
N THR A 47 14.24 -2.85 -8.73
CA THR A 47 14.22 -1.54 -9.39
C THR A 47 13.00 -0.72 -8.97
N LEU A 48 13.03 0.57 -9.25
CA LEU A 48 11.87 1.45 -9.14
C LEU A 48 11.11 1.59 -10.46
N GLU A 49 11.28 0.66 -11.39
CA GLU A 49 10.51 0.63 -12.63
C GLU A 49 9.01 0.50 -12.31
N GLY A 50 8.16 1.30 -12.97
CA GLY A 50 6.74 1.41 -12.66
C GLY A 50 6.40 2.33 -11.50
N TRP A 51 7.40 3.10 -11.01
CA TRP A 51 7.23 4.09 -9.94
C TRP A 51 7.89 5.42 -10.31
N HIS A 52 7.28 6.53 -9.90
CA HIS A 52 7.81 7.88 -10.08
C HIS A 52 7.54 8.76 -8.85
N ARG A 53 8.37 9.78 -8.65
CA ARG A 53 8.12 10.80 -7.62
C ARG A 53 6.96 11.71 -8.05
N ASN A 54 6.21 12.24 -7.07
CA ASN A 54 5.14 13.19 -7.36
C ASN A 54 5.70 14.41 -8.12
N PRO A 55 5.20 14.69 -9.35
CA PRO A 55 5.71 15.80 -10.16
C PRO A 55 5.24 17.17 -9.65
N GLN A 56 4.18 17.20 -8.84
CA GLN A 56 3.59 18.41 -8.30
C GLN A 56 3.63 18.38 -6.77
N ARG A 57 3.91 19.53 -6.18
CA ARG A 57 4.04 19.68 -4.73
C ARG A 57 2.69 19.88 -4.05
N ILE A 58 2.49 19.17 -2.93
CA ILE A 58 1.61 19.59 -1.81
C ILE A 58 2.50 19.94 -0.60
N GLY A 59 2.11 19.69 0.64
CA GLY A 59 2.87 20.06 1.83
C GLY A 59 4.22 19.33 2.00
N HIS A 60 4.37 18.13 1.42
CA HIS A 60 5.51 17.23 1.72
C HIS A 60 6.72 17.38 0.80
N GLY A 61 6.66 18.25 -0.20
CA GLY A 61 7.72 18.40 -1.20
C GLY A 61 7.55 17.45 -2.39
N THR A 62 8.55 17.43 -3.26
CA THR A 62 8.63 16.56 -4.45
C THR A 62 9.94 15.77 -4.47
N GLY A 63 10.61 15.69 -3.32
CA GLY A 63 11.93 15.11 -3.13
C GLY A 63 11.88 13.75 -2.44
N GLY A 64 12.64 13.67 -1.34
CA GLY A 64 12.98 12.43 -0.71
C GLY A 64 14.00 11.64 -1.53
N LYS A 65 14.81 10.84 -0.85
CA LYS A 65 15.70 9.88 -1.49
C LYS A 65 14.99 8.53 -1.51
N TRP A 66 14.81 8.00 -2.71
CA TRP A 66 14.16 6.74 -2.97
C TRP A 66 15.13 5.79 -3.66
N TYR A 67 15.28 4.59 -3.13
CA TYR A 67 16.18 3.57 -3.66
C TYR A 67 15.72 2.17 -3.26
N VAL A 68 16.35 1.15 -3.83
CA VAL A 68 16.12 -0.24 -3.46
C VAL A 68 17.30 -0.75 -2.66
N GLU A 69 17.01 -1.35 -1.49
CA GLU A 69 17.99 -1.97 -0.60
C GLU A 69 17.34 -3.25 -0.02
N ASP A 70 18.06 -4.38 -0.07
CA ASP A 70 17.62 -5.68 0.48
C ASP A 70 16.20 -6.11 0.02
N GLY A 71 15.88 -5.87 -1.26
CA GLY A 71 14.59 -6.24 -1.83
C GLY A 71 13.43 -5.37 -1.38
N ALA A 72 13.70 -4.17 -0.85
CA ALA A 72 12.70 -3.22 -0.39
C ALA A 72 12.90 -1.84 -1.04
N ILE A 73 11.79 -1.13 -1.29
CA ILE A 73 11.81 0.31 -1.53
C ILE A 73 12.15 0.98 -0.21
N VAL A 74 13.18 1.80 -0.20
CA VAL A 74 13.60 2.60 0.95
C VAL A 74 13.39 4.07 0.65
N GLY A 75 12.81 4.78 1.61
CA GLY A 75 12.61 6.24 1.57
C GLY A 75 13.21 6.92 2.79
N GLU A 76 13.87 8.07 2.56
CA GLU A 76 14.38 8.96 3.59
C GLU A 76 14.32 10.42 3.14
N GLN A 77 14.34 11.37 4.07
CA GLN A 77 14.45 12.79 3.71
C GLN A 77 15.81 13.06 3.04
N ASP A 78 15.84 13.93 2.06
CA ASP A 78 17.04 14.28 1.31
C ASP A 78 17.26 15.80 1.24
N PRO A 79 18.32 16.32 1.87
CA PRO A 79 19.27 15.66 2.78
C PRO A 79 18.60 15.14 4.07
N PRO A 80 19.23 14.18 4.78
CA PRO A 80 18.69 13.66 6.04
C PRO A 80 18.44 14.75 7.09
N GLY A 81 17.17 14.86 7.55
CA GLY A 81 16.74 15.88 8.53
C GLY A 81 16.46 17.26 7.94
N SER A 82 16.43 17.40 6.60
CA SER A 82 16.16 18.69 5.93
C SER A 82 14.69 19.11 5.93
N GLY A 83 13.78 18.20 6.25
CA GLY A 83 12.35 18.40 6.03
C GLY A 83 11.90 18.21 4.57
N ASN A 84 12.82 17.85 3.65
CA ASN A 84 12.47 17.63 2.25
C ASN A 84 12.07 16.17 2.03
N GLY A 85 10.77 15.94 1.96
CA GLY A 85 10.16 14.67 1.66
C GLY A 85 9.55 14.61 0.28
N GLY A 86 8.69 13.64 0.05
CA GLY A 86 7.97 13.43 -1.21
C GLY A 86 7.20 12.12 -1.20
N ILE A 87 6.60 11.85 -2.33
CA ILE A 87 5.70 10.71 -2.52
C ILE A 87 6.20 9.92 -3.72
N LEU A 88 6.30 8.61 -3.57
CA LEU A 88 6.60 7.67 -4.65
C LEU A 88 5.30 7.01 -5.09
N LEU A 89 4.86 7.30 -6.32
CA LEU A 89 3.59 6.86 -6.91
C LEU A 89 3.81 5.71 -7.89
N SER A 90 2.90 4.74 -7.92
CA SER A 90 2.85 3.75 -9.00
C SER A 90 2.40 4.41 -10.30
N ASP A 91 3.00 4.02 -11.45
CA ASP A 91 2.59 4.48 -12.78
C ASP A 91 1.19 3.96 -13.12
N ARG A 92 0.89 2.71 -12.71
CA ARG A 92 -0.42 2.12 -12.87
C ARG A 92 -1.41 2.68 -11.86
N LYS A 93 -2.63 2.99 -12.32
CA LYS A 93 -3.73 3.56 -11.53
C LYS A 93 -4.85 2.54 -11.33
N PHE A 94 -5.42 2.51 -10.12
CA PHE A 94 -6.40 1.54 -9.68
C PHE A 94 -7.69 2.24 -9.20
N GLY A 95 -8.84 1.62 -9.48
CA GLY A 95 -10.16 2.05 -9.01
C GLY A 95 -10.59 1.27 -7.76
N ASP A 96 -11.31 0.17 -7.98
CA ASP A 96 -11.68 -0.78 -6.93
C ASP A 96 -10.61 -1.86 -6.84
N PHE A 97 -10.02 -2.06 -5.66
CA PHE A 97 -8.89 -2.97 -5.49
C PHE A 97 -8.73 -3.46 -4.06
N GLU A 98 -7.99 -4.54 -3.92
CA GLU A 98 -7.27 -4.92 -2.71
C GLU A 98 -5.77 -4.80 -2.92
N VAL A 99 -5.06 -4.38 -1.88
CA VAL A 99 -3.60 -4.28 -1.89
C VAL A 99 -3.01 -4.86 -0.62
N LYS A 100 -1.88 -5.54 -0.77
CA LYS A 100 -1.01 -5.99 0.33
C LYS A 100 0.34 -5.35 0.18
N ILE A 101 0.91 -4.89 1.29
CA ILE A 101 2.24 -4.32 1.34
C ILE A 101 2.90 -4.68 2.68
N ASP A 102 4.15 -5.10 2.63
CA ASP A 102 4.94 -5.28 3.84
C ASP A 102 5.69 -4.00 4.15
N MET A 103 5.71 -3.60 5.42
CA MET A 103 6.40 -2.42 5.93
C MET A 103 7.30 -2.76 7.13
N ASN A 104 8.46 -2.11 7.19
CA ASN A 104 9.40 -2.16 8.32
C ASN A 104 10.10 -0.81 8.46
N HIS A 105 9.49 0.08 9.22
CA HIS A 105 9.93 1.45 9.41
C HIS A 105 10.73 1.58 10.69
N ASP A 106 11.69 2.50 10.69
CA ASP A 106 12.31 2.96 11.90
C ASP A 106 11.26 3.67 12.77
N TRP A 107 11.45 3.68 14.10
CA TRP A 107 10.60 4.46 14.99
C TRP A 107 10.90 5.95 14.84
N GLY A 108 9.85 6.76 14.68
CA GLY A 108 9.94 8.21 14.58
C GLY A 108 9.36 8.81 13.30
N PRO A 109 9.49 8.20 12.10
CA PRO A 109 8.88 8.70 10.89
C PRO A 109 7.34 8.77 10.93
N CYS A 110 6.81 9.92 10.49
CA CYS A 110 5.46 10.04 9.99
C CYS A 110 5.45 9.63 8.51
N SER A 111 4.64 8.66 8.12
CA SER A 111 4.57 8.16 6.75
C SER A 111 3.12 7.82 6.38
N GLY A 112 2.91 7.41 5.14
CA GLY A 112 1.58 7.05 4.65
C GLY A 112 1.63 6.03 3.53
N PHE A 113 0.55 5.27 3.46
CA PHE A 113 0.24 4.39 2.36
C PHE A 113 -1.00 4.95 1.63
N PHE A 114 -0.84 5.34 0.37
CA PHE A 114 -1.80 6.15 -0.36
C PHE A 114 -2.66 5.33 -1.30
N LEU A 115 -3.95 5.62 -1.30
CA LEU A 115 -4.97 4.97 -2.11
C LEU A 115 -5.57 6.01 -3.07
N ARG A 116 -5.66 5.67 -4.37
CA ARG A 116 -6.16 6.54 -5.42
C ARG A 116 -5.49 7.92 -5.44
N ALA A 117 -4.16 7.93 -5.26
CA ALA A 117 -3.40 9.18 -5.25
C ALA A 117 -3.37 9.82 -6.64
N ASN A 118 -3.52 11.14 -6.68
CA ASN A 118 -3.25 11.93 -7.88
C ASN A 118 -1.77 12.36 -7.94
N ASP A 119 -1.37 13.01 -9.03
CA ASP A 119 0.03 13.39 -9.29
C ASP A 119 0.59 14.44 -8.28
N LYS A 120 -0.28 15.07 -7.48
CA LYS A 120 0.14 15.92 -6.36
C LYS A 120 0.38 15.13 -5.08
N GLY A 121 -0.06 13.87 -5.03
CA GLY A 121 -0.06 13.06 -3.82
C GLY A 121 -1.27 13.28 -2.92
N GLN A 122 -2.33 13.95 -3.40
CA GLN A 122 -3.61 14.02 -2.69
C GLN A 122 -4.28 12.65 -2.76
N CYS A 123 -4.83 12.15 -1.65
CA CYS A 123 -5.35 10.78 -1.60
C CYS A 123 -6.24 10.51 -0.38
N PHE A 124 -6.79 9.29 -0.30
CA PHE A 124 -7.10 8.63 0.96
C PHE A 124 -5.82 7.95 1.46
N GLN A 125 -5.28 8.44 2.55
CA GLN A 125 -4.08 7.88 3.17
C GLN A 125 -4.46 6.88 4.25
N VAL A 126 -3.94 5.67 4.19
CA VAL A 126 -3.80 4.84 5.37
C VAL A 126 -2.60 5.36 6.14
N MET A 127 -2.82 5.89 7.33
CA MET A 127 -1.74 6.43 8.15
C MET A 127 -0.72 5.35 8.49
N VAL A 128 0.55 5.68 8.42
CA VAL A 128 1.68 4.88 8.89
C VAL A 128 2.60 5.78 9.73
N ASP A 129 1.96 6.49 10.66
CA ASP A 129 2.64 7.42 11.58
C ASP A 129 3.22 6.61 12.72
N PHE A 130 4.45 6.11 12.53
CA PHE A 130 5.11 5.19 13.46
C PHE A 130 6.01 5.96 14.44
N HIS A 131 5.39 6.81 15.27
CA HIS A 131 6.03 7.70 16.26
C HIS A 131 5.10 7.93 17.45
N ASP A 132 5.59 8.65 18.48
CA ASP A 132 4.76 9.05 19.64
C ASP A 132 3.57 9.92 19.19
N ALA A 133 2.42 9.65 19.80
CA ALA A 133 1.14 10.18 19.36
C ALA A 133 0.84 9.87 17.88
N GLY A 134 1.38 8.77 17.34
CA GLY A 134 1.17 8.31 15.97
C GLY A 134 -0.04 7.40 15.80
N ASN A 135 -0.21 6.88 14.59
CA ASN A 135 -1.28 5.92 14.28
C ASN A 135 -0.91 5.11 13.03
N VAL A 136 -1.25 3.83 13.01
CA VAL A 136 -1.09 2.98 11.82
C VAL A 136 -2.38 2.23 11.53
N GLY A 137 -2.92 2.43 10.33
CA GLY A 137 -4.05 1.67 9.82
C GLY A 137 -5.36 2.45 9.69
N HIS A 138 -5.52 3.64 10.32
CA HIS A 138 -6.70 4.50 10.12
C HIS A 138 -6.54 5.42 8.91
N ILE A 139 -7.63 6.09 8.54
CA ILE A 139 -7.71 6.87 7.28
C ILE A 139 -7.56 8.37 7.56
N TYR A 140 -6.75 9.02 6.70
CA TYR A 140 -6.55 10.46 6.67
C TYR A 140 -6.77 10.99 5.25
N GLY A 141 -7.30 12.20 5.13
CA GLY A 141 -7.52 12.88 3.86
C GLY A 141 -6.34 13.75 3.44
N GLU A 142 -5.29 13.14 2.88
CA GLU A 142 -4.07 13.85 2.49
C GLU A 142 -4.34 14.83 1.33
N GLY A 143 -4.14 16.13 1.59
CA GLY A 143 -4.41 17.18 0.62
C GLY A 143 -5.87 17.30 0.16
N THR A 144 -6.80 16.61 0.83
CA THR A 144 -8.24 16.57 0.49
C THR A 144 -9.13 17.10 1.60
N GLY A 145 -8.57 17.93 2.48
CA GLY A 145 -9.29 18.57 3.58
C GLY A 145 -8.75 18.23 4.96
N GLY A 146 -7.87 17.23 5.09
CA GLY A 146 -7.28 16.85 6.37
C GLY A 146 -8.28 16.18 7.32
N PHE A 147 -9.35 15.55 6.81
CA PHE A 147 -10.24 14.75 7.63
C PHE A 147 -9.49 13.53 8.20
N ASN A 148 -9.90 13.07 9.38
CA ASN A 148 -9.17 12.07 10.12
C ASN A 148 -10.13 11.09 10.79
N SER A 149 -9.91 9.79 10.58
CA SER A 149 -10.69 8.72 11.21
C SER A 149 -9.96 8.03 12.38
N ARG A 150 -8.92 8.65 12.89
CA ARG A 150 -8.03 8.11 13.92
C ARG A 150 -8.75 7.87 15.24
N ALA A 151 -8.83 6.62 15.67
CA ALA A 151 -9.58 6.23 16.86
C ALA A 151 -8.76 6.22 18.15
N PHE A 152 -7.43 6.07 18.05
CA PHE A 152 -6.50 6.10 19.19
C PHE A 152 -5.10 6.50 18.72
N ASP A 153 -4.22 6.77 19.66
CA ASP A 153 -2.82 7.06 19.43
C ASP A 153 -1.95 5.89 19.87
N ILE A 154 -0.77 5.75 19.25
CA ILE A 154 0.28 4.82 19.68
C ILE A 154 1.48 5.61 20.20
N ASN A 155 2.16 5.08 21.24
CA ASN A 155 3.36 5.66 21.83
C ASN A 155 4.41 4.59 22.05
N GLY A 156 5.67 4.91 21.80
CA GLY A 156 6.80 4.00 21.91
C GLY A 156 7.53 4.10 23.24
N GLN A 157 7.97 2.97 23.76
CA GLN A 157 8.97 2.93 24.82
C GLN A 157 10.32 2.61 24.18
N VAL A 158 11.25 3.56 24.25
CA VAL A 158 12.58 3.43 23.68
C VAL A 158 13.60 3.20 24.80
N LYS A 159 14.41 2.14 24.67
CA LYS A 159 15.53 1.84 25.57
C LYS A 159 16.79 1.62 24.73
N ASP A 160 17.88 2.30 25.10
CA ASP A 160 19.18 2.23 24.40
C ASP A 160 19.04 2.47 22.88
N GLY A 161 18.19 3.47 22.50
CA GLY A 161 17.91 3.84 21.11
C GLY A 161 17.05 2.85 20.33
N LYS A 162 16.50 1.82 20.97
CA LYS A 162 15.64 0.81 20.34
C LYS A 162 14.23 0.85 20.90
N LEU A 163 13.23 0.78 20.01
CA LEU A 163 11.85 0.59 20.42
C LEU A 163 11.68 -0.79 21.02
N VAL A 164 11.25 -0.86 22.28
CA VAL A 164 11.11 -2.12 23.03
C VAL A 164 9.65 -2.48 23.33
N ALA A 165 8.75 -1.48 23.38
CA ALA A 165 7.33 -1.69 23.57
C ALA A 165 6.52 -0.56 22.92
N ILE A 166 5.24 -0.80 22.68
CA ILE A 166 4.27 0.19 22.21
C ILE A 166 3.08 0.15 23.15
N THR A 167 2.55 1.32 23.50
CA THR A 167 1.31 1.51 24.21
C THR A 167 0.30 2.26 23.34
N GLY A 168 -0.97 2.12 23.65
CA GLY A 168 -2.03 2.89 23.03
C GLY A 168 -2.73 3.76 24.05
N ASP A 169 -3.11 4.98 23.65
CA ASP A 169 -3.84 5.92 24.48
C ASP A 169 -4.76 6.85 23.66
N ASN A 170 -5.24 7.91 24.30
CA ASN A 170 -6.04 8.95 23.66
C ASN A 170 -7.18 8.36 22.79
N ILE A 171 -7.95 7.43 23.41
CA ILE A 171 -9.05 6.73 22.73
C ILE A 171 -10.18 7.73 22.49
N ARG A 172 -10.53 7.89 21.20
CA ARG A 172 -11.59 8.80 20.72
C ARG A 172 -12.93 8.09 20.68
N LYS A 173 -13.98 8.84 20.87
CA LYS A 173 -15.36 8.33 20.76
C LYS A 173 -15.76 8.10 19.30
N PRO A 174 -16.75 7.23 19.03
CA PRO A 174 -17.24 6.96 17.68
C PRO A 174 -17.62 8.20 16.87
N GLU A 175 -18.24 9.19 17.48
CA GLU A 175 -18.61 10.46 16.85
C GLU A 175 -17.40 11.33 16.47
N GLU A 176 -16.24 11.13 17.11
CA GLU A 176 -15.02 11.88 16.83
C GLU A 176 -14.21 11.25 15.68
N HIS A 177 -14.10 9.92 15.63
CA HIS A 177 -13.34 9.21 14.62
C HIS A 177 -14.18 8.78 13.40
N GLY A 178 -15.49 8.64 13.51
CA GLY A 178 -16.44 8.35 12.44
C GLY A 178 -16.26 7.01 11.71
N CYS A 179 -15.43 6.10 12.22
CA CYS A 179 -15.27 4.78 11.63
C CYS A 179 -16.53 3.92 11.80
N VAL A 180 -16.83 3.10 10.82
CA VAL A 180 -17.83 2.02 10.94
C VAL A 180 -17.35 0.96 11.93
N TYR A 181 -16.03 0.70 11.92
CA TYR A 181 -15.35 -0.20 12.85
C TYR A 181 -13.94 0.31 13.13
N THR A 182 -13.50 0.12 14.36
CA THR A 182 -12.09 0.23 14.76
C THR A 182 -11.75 -0.88 15.74
N CYS A 183 -10.52 -1.40 15.69
CA CYS A 183 -10.00 -2.28 16.74
C CYS A 183 -9.66 -1.47 17.99
N THR A 184 -9.46 -2.15 19.13
CA THR A 184 -8.90 -1.53 20.33
C THR A 184 -7.39 -1.35 20.22
N PRO A 185 -6.79 -0.47 21.03
CA PRO A 185 -5.33 -0.35 21.11
C PRO A 185 -4.63 -1.67 21.42
N GLU A 186 -5.20 -2.49 22.30
CA GLU A 186 -4.66 -3.79 22.73
C GLU A 186 -4.65 -4.79 21.58
N GLU A 187 -5.70 -4.84 20.76
CA GLU A 187 -5.77 -5.68 19.57
C GLU A 187 -4.72 -5.24 18.53
N TRP A 188 -4.54 -3.92 18.36
CA TRP A 188 -3.52 -3.36 17.49
C TRP A 188 -2.12 -3.75 17.96
N ILE A 189 -1.80 -3.54 19.26
CA ILE A 189 -0.50 -3.86 19.85
C ILE A 189 -0.19 -5.34 19.71
N LYS A 190 -1.17 -6.22 19.95
CA LYS A 190 -1.02 -7.67 19.78
C LYS A 190 -0.73 -8.07 18.32
N ALA A 191 -1.26 -7.33 17.37
CA ALA A 191 -1.03 -7.59 15.95
C ALA A 191 0.33 -7.07 15.48
N TRP A 192 0.87 -5.98 16.05
CA TRP A 192 2.11 -5.34 15.63
C TRP A 192 3.35 -6.16 16.05
N ARG A 193 4.33 -6.20 15.16
CA ARG A 193 5.62 -6.88 15.38
C ARG A 193 6.75 -5.87 15.37
N ILE A 194 7.27 -5.51 16.55
CA ILE A 194 8.39 -4.55 16.69
C ILE A 194 9.63 -5.08 15.97
N ALA A 195 10.32 -4.19 15.24
CA ALA A 195 11.54 -4.45 14.47
C ALA A 195 11.44 -5.63 13.48
N LYS A 196 10.24 -5.93 13.00
CA LYS A 196 9.96 -6.95 11.99
C LYS A 196 9.09 -6.39 10.87
N TRP A 197 9.03 -7.12 9.78
CA TRP A 197 8.08 -6.83 8.70
C TRP A 197 6.65 -7.06 9.16
N ASN A 198 5.81 -6.08 8.91
CA ASN A 198 4.38 -6.10 9.17
C ASN A 198 3.62 -5.98 7.85
N THR A 199 2.63 -6.82 7.64
CA THR A 199 1.80 -6.78 6.43
C THR A 199 0.58 -5.91 6.67
N LEU A 200 0.46 -4.83 5.90
CA LEU A 200 -0.76 -4.05 5.77
C LEU A 200 -1.54 -4.58 4.56
N MET A 201 -2.81 -4.92 4.76
CA MET A 201 -3.76 -5.21 3.69
C MET A 201 -4.84 -4.14 3.70
N VAL A 202 -5.24 -3.67 2.51
CA VAL A 202 -6.29 -2.67 2.36
C VAL A 202 -7.22 -3.07 1.24
N ARG A 203 -8.52 -2.93 1.45
CA ARG A 203 -9.56 -3.00 0.45
C ARG A 203 -10.18 -1.61 0.27
N CYS A 204 -10.25 -1.13 -0.98
CA CYS A 204 -10.78 0.17 -1.34
C CYS A 204 -11.77 0.00 -2.50
N ILE A 205 -13.06 0.24 -2.27
CA ILE A 205 -14.13 -0.04 -3.25
C ILE A 205 -15.19 1.07 -3.28
N GLY A 206 -15.77 1.26 -4.45
CA GLY A 206 -16.93 2.12 -4.65
C GLY A 206 -16.62 3.58 -5.00
N LYS A 207 -17.63 4.30 -5.39
CA LYS A 207 -17.56 5.70 -5.82
C LYS A 207 -17.06 6.64 -4.72
N TYR A 208 -17.60 6.49 -3.51
CA TYR A 208 -17.11 7.12 -2.28
C TYR A 208 -16.49 5.99 -1.48
N PRO A 209 -15.16 5.84 -1.47
CA PRO A 209 -14.57 4.56 -1.14
C PRO A 209 -14.98 4.05 0.24
N HIS A 210 -15.43 2.79 0.28
CA HIS A 210 -15.45 1.99 1.48
C HIS A 210 -14.06 1.38 1.64
N ILE A 211 -13.34 1.75 2.70
CA ILE A 211 -11.95 1.36 2.92
C ILE A 211 -11.89 0.51 4.18
N THR A 212 -11.32 -0.68 4.06
CA THR A 212 -11.03 -1.55 5.20
C THR A 212 -9.54 -1.84 5.24
N SER A 213 -8.92 -1.69 6.41
CA SER A 213 -7.51 -1.99 6.65
C SER A 213 -7.33 -3.14 7.62
N TRP A 214 -6.29 -3.95 7.40
CA TRP A 214 -5.86 -5.04 8.27
C TRP A 214 -4.36 -4.98 8.47
N LEU A 215 -3.91 -5.25 9.68
CA LEU A 215 -2.51 -5.34 10.06
C LEU A 215 -2.22 -6.77 10.53
N ASN A 216 -1.34 -7.48 9.82
CA ASN A 216 -1.00 -8.89 10.10
C ASN A 216 -2.24 -9.80 10.27
N GLY A 217 -3.32 -9.50 9.54
CA GLY A 217 -4.60 -10.21 9.60
C GLY A 217 -5.61 -9.67 10.59
N GLN A 218 -5.22 -8.83 11.56
CA GLN A 218 -6.14 -8.12 12.46
C GLN A 218 -6.81 -6.97 11.70
N LYS A 219 -8.15 -6.91 11.67
CA LYS A 219 -8.90 -5.77 11.15
C LYS A 219 -8.65 -4.56 12.04
N ILE A 220 -8.24 -3.43 11.46
CA ILE A 220 -7.90 -2.20 12.18
C ILE A 220 -9.00 -1.17 12.04
N CYS A 221 -9.38 -0.83 10.82
CA CYS A 221 -10.32 0.25 10.54
C CYS A 221 -11.26 -0.15 9.41
N GLU A 222 -12.51 0.31 9.53
CA GLU A 222 -13.47 0.33 8.44
C GLU A 222 -14.03 1.75 8.31
N PHE A 223 -13.74 2.38 7.19
CA PHE A 223 -14.13 3.72 6.83
C PHE A 223 -15.12 3.65 5.66
N ASP A 224 -16.25 4.32 5.76
CA ASP A 224 -17.22 4.45 4.67
C ASP A 224 -17.30 5.89 4.19
N GLY A 225 -16.68 6.18 3.06
CA GLY A 225 -16.67 7.51 2.46
C GLY A 225 -18.05 8.01 2.04
N ALA A 226 -19.07 7.16 1.89
CA ALA A 226 -20.42 7.59 1.58
C ALA A 226 -21.16 8.18 2.79
N THR A 227 -20.87 7.68 3.98
CA THR A 227 -21.58 8.02 5.23
C THR A 227 -20.73 8.76 6.26
N PHE A 228 -19.39 8.79 6.07
CA PHE A 228 -18.45 9.46 6.98
C PHE A 228 -18.81 10.93 7.19
N LYS A 229 -18.80 11.35 8.46
CA LYS A 229 -19.11 12.72 8.88
C LYS A 229 -17.91 13.33 9.57
N HIS A 230 -17.38 14.40 9.00
CA HIS A 230 -16.31 15.19 9.59
C HIS A 230 -16.38 16.61 9.04
N PRO A 231 -16.11 17.68 9.83
CA PRO A 231 -16.22 19.07 9.35
C PRO A 231 -15.43 19.38 8.07
N ASN A 232 -14.30 18.68 7.89
CA ASN A 232 -13.41 18.89 6.75
C ASN A 232 -13.61 17.85 5.61
N TYR A 233 -14.66 17.00 5.70
CA TYR A 233 -14.92 15.99 4.68
C TYR A 233 -16.14 16.36 3.84
N ASP A 234 -15.89 16.67 2.58
CA ASP A 234 -16.89 16.80 1.53
C ASP A 234 -16.63 15.72 0.48
N ARG A 235 -17.47 14.68 0.46
CA ARG A 235 -17.29 13.50 -0.40
C ARG A 235 -17.28 13.82 -1.88
N GLU A 236 -18.09 14.82 -2.33
CA GLU A 236 -18.13 15.21 -3.73
C GLU A 236 -16.86 15.97 -4.13
N LYS A 237 -16.39 16.87 -3.26
CA LYS A 237 -15.13 17.59 -3.45
C LYS A 237 -13.93 16.63 -3.45
N VAL A 238 -13.87 15.69 -2.52
CA VAL A 238 -12.81 14.68 -2.48
C VAL A 238 -12.83 13.84 -3.77
N ARG A 239 -14.02 13.37 -4.19
CA ARG A 239 -14.17 12.62 -5.44
C ARG A 239 -13.76 13.43 -6.66
N SER A 240 -14.17 14.68 -6.75
CA SER A 240 -13.77 15.55 -7.88
C SER A 240 -12.27 15.82 -7.93
N THR A 241 -11.60 15.83 -6.78
CA THR A 241 -10.15 16.01 -6.67
C THR A 241 -9.36 14.74 -7.05
N LEU A 242 -9.81 13.58 -6.62
CA LEU A 242 -9.08 12.31 -6.78
C LEU A 242 -9.49 11.52 -8.03
N GLY A 243 -10.71 11.70 -8.51
CA GLY A 243 -11.29 10.87 -9.57
C GLY A 243 -11.70 9.48 -9.08
N GLU A 244 -11.89 8.56 -10.03
CA GLU A 244 -12.32 7.19 -9.75
C GLU A 244 -11.15 6.21 -9.62
N LYS A 245 -10.00 6.54 -10.24
CA LYS A 245 -8.76 5.75 -10.22
C LYS A 245 -7.58 6.65 -9.90
N GLY A 246 -6.63 6.10 -9.17
CA GLY A 246 -5.37 6.79 -8.86
C GLY A 246 -4.25 5.82 -8.52
N SER A 247 -3.07 6.35 -8.30
CA SER A 247 -1.88 5.57 -7.96
C SER A 247 -1.97 4.97 -6.55
N ILE A 248 -1.34 3.84 -6.36
CA ILE A 248 -0.86 3.38 -5.06
C ILE A 248 0.44 4.14 -4.78
N ALA A 249 0.62 4.66 -3.57
CA ALA A 249 1.85 5.39 -3.29
C ALA A 249 2.33 5.21 -1.85
N VAL A 250 3.59 5.56 -1.61
CA VAL A 250 4.24 5.57 -0.31
C VAL A 250 4.90 6.92 -0.06
N GLN A 251 5.00 7.31 1.21
CA GLN A 251 5.38 8.66 1.60
C GLN A 251 6.67 8.69 2.41
N VAL A 252 7.51 9.68 2.11
CA VAL A 252 8.47 10.30 3.04
C VAL A 252 7.90 11.65 3.43
N HIS A 253 7.40 11.76 4.66
CA HIS A 253 6.75 12.99 5.11
C HIS A 253 7.75 14.15 5.19
N GLY A 254 7.38 15.30 4.64
CA GLY A 254 8.16 16.53 4.75
C GLY A 254 8.00 17.18 6.12
N GLY A 255 8.91 18.11 6.45
CA GLY A 255 8.89 18.85 7.70
C GLY A 255 9.83 18.32 8.77
N GLY A 256 9.85 18.99 9.94
CA GLY A 256 10.87 18.80 10.97
C GLY A 256 10.68 17.60 11.90
N GLY A 257 9.56 16.89 11.83
CA GLY A 257 9.26 15.76 12.73
C GLY A 257 9.92 14.44 12.35
N TRP A 258 10.64 14.38 11.23
CA TRP A 258 11.33 13.17 10.77
C TRP A 258 12.71 13.05 11.39
N PRO A 259 13.04 11.99 12.15
CA PRO A 259 14.36 11.84 12.75
C PRO A 259 15.44 11.74 11.67
N LYS A 260 16.56 12.44 11.89
CA LYS A 260 17.68 12.45 10.94
C LYS A 260 18.19 11.04 10.66
N GLY A 261 18.19 10.64 9.41
CA GLY A 261 18.65 9.31 8.96
C GLY A 261 17.67 8.18 9.18
N ALA A 262 16.46 8.45 9.71
CA ALA A 262 15.42 7.43 9.80
C ALA A 262 14.89 7.08 8.41
N LYS A 263 14.50 5.81 8.25
CA LYS A 263 14.08 5.23 6.98
C LYS A 263 12.70 4.59 7.09
N VAL A 264 11.94 4.67 6.01
CA VAL A 264 10.76 3.83 5.77
C VAL A 264 11.10 2.77 4.74
N ARG A 265 10.55 1.57 4.91
CA ARG A 265 10.86 0.41 4.05
C ARG A 265 9.59 -0.31 3.67
N TRP A 266 9.46 -0.62 2.36
CA TRP A 266 8.29 -1.23 1.77
C TRP A 266 8.69 -2.36 0.83
N ARG A 267 7.97 -3.48 0.85
CA ARG A 267 8.18 -4.59 -0.09
C ARG A 267 6.91 -5.41 -0.31
N ASN A 268 6.96 -6.41 -1.18
CA ASN A 268 5.86 -7.34 -1.44
C ASN A 268 4.54 -6.60 -1.74
N ILE A 269 4.61 -5.63 -2.67
CA ILE A 269 3.47 -4.77 -3.02
C ILE A 269 2.63 -5.49 -4.06
N LEU A 270 1.54 -6.10 -3.63
CA LEU A 270 0.63 -6.90 -4.45
C LEU A 270 -0.73 -6.22 -4.53
N VAL A 271 -1.27 -6.02 -5.73
CA VAL A 271 -2.58 -5.43 -5.97
C VAL A 271 -3.47 -6.40 -6.73
N ARG A 272 -4.75 -6.43 -6.39
CA ARG A 272 -5.79 -7.17 -7.10
C ARG A 272 -6.93 -6.23 -7.43
N GLU A 273 -7.28 -6.06 -8.71
CA GLU A 273 -8.47 -5.31 -9.14
C GLU A 273 -9.75 -6.13 -8.87
N LEU A 274 -10.83 -5.43 -8.47
CA LEU A 274 -12.12 -6.03 -8.07
C LEU A 274 -13.23 -5.73 -9.07
#